data_e9265dc292225a690fa89268af5ba5a0
#
_entry.id   e9265dc292225a690fa89268af5ba5a0
#
_cell.length_a   1.000
_cell.length_b   1.000
_cell.length_c   1.000
_cell.angle_alpha   90.00
_cell.angle_beta   90.00
_cell.angle_gamma   90.00
#
_symmetry.space_group_name_H-M   'P 1'
#
loop_
_entity.id
_entity.type
_entity.pdbx_description
1 polymer ?
#
loop_
_entity_poly.entity_id
_entity_poly.type
_entity_poly.pdbx_seq_one_letter_code
_entity_poly.pdbx_strand_id
1 'polypeptide(L)'
;EHLAHMIELERQGILFAAGPLYPAGSATPEAGMFVIRAKSFEEAEAIIREEPLHKAGLRRYTLQKWRLNEGSYTVTVNYSDQSVQIA
;
A
#
# COMPACT_ATOMS: atom_id res chain seq x y z
N GLU A 1 -7.12 -13.92 3.68
CA GLU A 1 -6.58 -13.21 4.80
C GLU A 1 -5.77 -12.01 4.34
N HIS A 2 -5.09 -11.36 5.30
CA HIS A 2 -4.53 -10.04 5.05
C HIS A 2 -3.52 -10.00 3.90
N LEU A 3 -2.50 -10.86 3.95
CA LEU A 3 -1.44 -10.80 2.93
C LEU A 3 -1.98 -11.14 1.54
N ALA A 4 -2.80 -12.17 1.44
CA ALA A 4 -3.36 -12.55 0.15
C ALA A 4 -4.25 -11.44 -0.41
N HIS A 5 -5.00 -10.76 0.45
CA HIS A 5 -5.85 -9.65 0.04
C HIS A 5 -5.01 -8.47 -0.49
N MET A 6 -3.90 -8.16 0.20
CA MET A 6 -3.04 -7.05 -0.22
C MET A 6 -2.37 -7.36 -1.57
N ILE A 7 -1.95 -8.61 -1.78
CA ILE A 7 -1.37 -9.01 -3.06
C ILE A 7 -2.39 -8.91 -4.19
N GLU A 8 -3.64 -9.23 -3.89
CA GLU A 8 -4.69 -9.11 -4.88
C GLU A 8 -4.94 -7.64 -5.26
N LEU A 9 -4.95 -6.75 -4.28
CA LEU A 9 -5.07 -5.32 -4.54
C LEU A 9 -3.91 -4.79 -5.38
N GLU A 10 -2.71 -5.30 -5.10
CA GLU A 10 -1.52 -4.95 -5.88
C GLU A 10 -1.70 -5.40 -7.34
N ARG A 11 -2.15 -6.63 -7.54
CA ARG A 11 -2.34 -7.19 -8.87
C ARG A 11 -3.38 -6.42 -9.68
N GLN A 12 -4.41 -5.90 -9.01
CA GLN A 12 -5.45 -5.12 -9.66
C GLN A 12 -5.06 -3.66 -9.90
N GLY A 13 -3.88 -3.24 -9.43
CA GLY A 13 -3.43 -1.86 -9.57
C GLY A 13 -4.05 -0.91 -8.58
N ILE A 14 -4.77 -1.42 -7.59
CA ILE A 14 -5.40 -0.58 -6.56
C ILE A 14 -4.38 -0.19 -5.49
N LEU A 15 -3.54 -1.13 -5.08
CA LEU A 15 -2.54 -0.86 -4.07
C LEU A 15 -1.32 -0.20 -4.71
N PHE A 16 -0.98 0.99 -4.24
CA PHE A 16 0.22 1.68 -4.69
C PHE A 16 1.45 1.23 -3.88
N ALA A 17 1.33 1.22 -2.55
CA ALA A 17 2.43 0.82 -1.66
C ALA A 17 1.87 0.57 -0.28
N ALA A 18 2.52 -0.31 0.47
CA ALA A 18 2.11 -0.59 1.84
C ALA A 18 3.30 -1.11 2.62
N GLY A 19 3.27 -0.90 3.92
CA GLY A 19 4.29 -1.43 4.79
C GLY A 19 4.11 -0.96 6.22
N PRO A 20 4.84 -1.59 7.14
CA PRO A 20 4.79 -1.18 8.55
C PRO A 20 5.55 0.12 8.79
N LEU A 21 5.14 0.84 9.80
CA LEU A 21 5.79 2.08 10.24
C LEU A 21 6.49 1.82 11.56
N TYR A 22 7.76 2.18 11.63
CA TYR A 22 8.60 1.96 12.80
C TYR A 22 8.92 3.30 13.45
N PRO A 23 8.70 3.46 14.75
CA PRO A 23 9.19 4.65 15.45
C PRO A 23 10.71 4.71 15.38
N ALA A 24 11.25 5.91 15.47
CA ALA A 24 12.69 6.10 15.45
C ALA A 24 13.35 5.26 16.54
N GLY A 25 14.39 4.52 16.18
CA GLY A 25 15.13 3.69 17.12
C GLY A 25 14.47 2.40 17.54
N SER A 26 13.32 2.05 16.94
CA SER A 26 12.59 0.83 17.31
C SER A 26 12.66 -0.19 16.17
N ALA A 27 12.84 -1.45 16.54
CA ALA A 27 12.74 -2.56 15.60
C ALA A 27 11.33 -3.15 15.56
N THR A 28 10.41 -2.59 16.35
CA THR A 28 9.04 -3.07 16.43
C THR A 28 8.11 -2.06 15.78
N PRO A 29 7.28 -2.46 14.81
CA PRO A 29 6.36 -1.51 14.18
C PRO A 29 5.20 -1.18 15.12
N GLU A 30 4.74 0.07 15.07
CA GLU A 30 3.58 0.51 15.84
C GLU A 30 2.31 0.59 15.01
N ALA A 31 2.46 0.75 13.70
CA ALA A 31 1.34 0.97 12.82
C ALA A 31 1.71 0.50 11.43
N GLY A 32 0.77 0.56 10.53
CA GLY A 32 1.02 0.31 9.13
C GLY A 32 0.50 1.47 8.32
N MET A 33 1.04 1.63 7.12
CA MET A 33 0.55 2.60 6.16
C MET A 33 0.29 1.86 4.88
N PHE A 34 -0.87 2.11 4.26
CA PHE A 34 -1.01 1.65 2.90
C PHE A 34 -1.72 2.69 2.06
N VAL A 35 -1.24 2.80 0.84
CA VAL A 35 -1.65 3.83 -0.09
C VAL A 35 -2.37 3.16 -1.25
N ILE A 36 -3.61 3.56 -1.47
CA ILE A 36 -4.42 2.96 -2.53
C ILE A 36 -4.84 4.04 -3.53
N ARG A 37 -5.13 3.60 -4.72
CA ARG A 37 -5.70 4.47 -5.74
C ARG A 37 -7.21 4.37 -5.65
N ALA A 38 -7.87 5.51 -5.51
CA ALA A 38 -9.32 5.55 -5.42
C ALA A 38 -9.82 6.87 -6.01
N LYS A 39 -11.03 6.87 -6.52
CA LYS A 39 -11.60 8.05 -7.17
C LYS A 39 -12.26 8.97 -6.16
N SER A 40 -12.57 8.47 -4.97
CA SER A 40 -13.27 9.24 -3.95
C SER A 40 -12.99 8.64 -2.58
N PHE A 41 -13.30 9.40 -1.52
CA PHE A 41 -13.22 8.86 -0.17
C PHE A 41 -14.18 7.69 0.03
N GLU A 42 -15.36 7.75 -0.59
CA GLU A 42 -16.32 6.64 -0.48
C GLU A 42 -15.77 5.36 -1.08
N GLU A 43 -15.12 5.46 -2.24
CA GLU A 43 -14.49 4.29 -2.86
C GLU A 43 -13.36 3.75 -2.00
N ALA A 44 -12.52 4.64 -1.46
CA ALA A 44 -11.42 4.25 -0.59
C ALA A 44 -11.94 3.54 0.66
N GLU A 45 -12.99 4.08 1.26
CA GLU A 45 -13.60 3.47 2.43
C GLU A 45 -14.12 2.07 2.12
N ALA A 46 -14.73 1.89 0.96
CA ALA A 46 -15.24 0.58 0.57
C ALA A 46 -14.10 -0.43 0.42
N ILE A 47 -12.98 0.01 -0.17
CA ILE A 47 -11.82 -0.85 -0.34
C ILE A 47 -11.25 -1.27 1.02
N ILE A 48 -11.12 -0.31 1.95
CA ILE A 48 -10.55 -0.58 3.26
C ILE A 48 -11.45 -1.52 4.07
N ARG A 49 -12.76 -1.34 3.96
CA ARG A 49 -13.69 -2.18 4.71
C ARG A 49 -13.62 -3.65 4.33
N GLU A 50 -13.17 -3.96 3.11
CA GLU A 50 -13.01 -5.34 2.67
C GLU A 50 -11.69 -5.96 3.11
N GLU A 51 -10.78 -5.17 3.66
CA GLU A 51 -9.51 -5.69 4.16
C GLU A 51 -9.79 -6.56 5.39
N PRO A 52 -9.29 -7.81 5.42
CA PRO A 52 -9.72 -8.78 6.45
C PRO A 52 -9.58 -8.33 7.90
N LEU A 53 -8.51 -7.62 8.24
CA LEU A 53 -8.32 -7.19 9.63
C LEU A 53 -9.29 -6.07 10.01
N HIS A 54 -9.60 -5.17 9.07
CA HIS A 54 -10.60 -4.13 9.30
C HIS A 54 -12.01 -4.70 9.33
N LYS A 55 -12.28 -5.65 8.43
CA LYS A 55 -13.59 -6.30 8.35
C LYS A 55 -13.89 -7.06 9.64
N ALA A 56 -12.87 -7.65 10.26
CA ALA A 56 -13.02 -8.37 11.51
C ALA A 56 -13.03 -7.46 12.74
N GLY A 57 -12.87 -6.15 12.55
CA GLY A 57 -12.82 -5.20 13.65
C GLY A 57 -11.53 -5.22 14.46
N LEU A 58 -10.48 -5.81 13.91
CA LEU A 58 -9.21 -5.97 14.61
C LEU A 58 -8.28 -4.78 14.46
N ARG A 59 -8.59 -3.86 13.54
CA ARG A 59 -7.78 -2.66 13.31
C ARG A 59 -8.65 -1.44 13.15
N ARG A 60 -8.09 -0.29 13.50
CA ARG A 60 -8.67 1.00 13.21
C ARG A 60 -7.77 1.71 12.21
N TYR A 61 -8.33 2.69 11.51
CA TYR A 61 -7.56 3.43 10.53
C TYR A 61 -7.98 4.88 10.49
N THR A 62 -7.10 5.71 9.95
CA THR A 62 -7.40 7.09 9.59
C THR A 62 -7.17 7.21 8.10
N LEU A 63 -8.12 7.77 7.39
CA LEU A 63 -8.05 7.89 5.95
C LEU A 63 -7.76 9.34 5.58
N GLN A 64 -6.72 9.54 4.78
CA GLN A 64 -6.33 10.86 4.30
C GLN A 64 -6.06 10.78 2.82
N LYS A 65 -6.26 11.89 2.12
CA LYS A 65 -5.90 11.99 0.72
C LYS A 65 -4.42 12.38 0.63
N TRP A 66 -3.65 11.60 -0.14
CA TRP A 66 -2.26 11.91 -0.40
C TRP A 66 -2.13 12.33 -1.86
N ARG A 67 -1.69 13.55 -2.07
CA ARG A 67 -1.39 14.03 -3.41
C ARG A 67 0.12 13.94 -3.61
N LEU A 68 0.52 13.11 -4.56
CA LEU A 68 1.93 12.88 -4.84
C LEU A 68 2.43 13.97 -5.76
N ASN A 69 3.19 14.93 -5.24
CA ASN A 69 3.65 16.09 -6.00
C ASN A 69 5.12 16.02 -6.40
N GLU A 70 5.97 15.52 -5.52
CA GLU A 70 7.42 15.43 -5.78
C GLU A 70 7.92 14.07 -5.42
N GLY A 71 9.04 13.72 -6.03
CA GLY A 71 9.68 12.45 -5.77
C GLY A 71 10.15 11.84 -7.08
N SER A 72 10.94 10.80 -6.98
CA SER A 72 11.42 10.10 -8.16
C SER A 72 11.88 8.71 -7.80
N TYR A 73 11.95 7.87 -8.80
CA TYR A 73 12.60 6.58 -8.69
C TYR A 73 13.21 6.25 -10.05
N THR A 74 14.17 5.33 -10.05
CA THR A 74 14.87 4.94 -11.27
C THR A 74 14.54 3.49 -11.61
N VAL A 75 14.26 3.25 -12.88
CA VAL A 75 13.98 1.90 -13.38
C VAL A 75 15.03 1.57 -14.43
N THR A 76 15.69 0.42 -14.27
CA THR A 76 16.63 -0.11 -15.26
C THR A 76 16.01 -1.33 -15.91
N VAL A 77 15.96 -1.32 -17.24
CA VAL A 77 15.41 -2.44 -18.01
C VAL A 77 16.52 -3.05 -18.83
N ASN A 78 16.71 -4.35 -18.70
CA ASN A 78 17.72 -5.09 -19.46
C ASN A 78 17.01 -5.91 -20.53
N TYR A 79 17.33 -5.66 -21.79
CA TYR A 79 16.68 -6.34 -22.91
C TYR A 79 17.08 -7.81 -22.98
N SER A 80 18.32 -8.14 -22.65
CA SER A 80 18.84 -9.48 -22.86
C SER A 80 18.08 -10.55 -22.09
N ASP A 81 17.66 -10.23 -20.86
CA ASP A 81 16.94 -11.17 -20.00
C ASP A 81 15.57 -10.64 -19.58
N GLN A 82 15.18 -9.48 -20.10
CA GLN A 82 13.90 -8.82 -19.82
C GLN A 82 13.71 -8.52 -18.34
N SER A 83 14.82 -8.36 -17.61
CA SER A 83 14.74 -8.01 -16.20
C SER A 83 14.53 -6.51 -16.00
N VAL A 84 13.98 -6.15 -14.85
CA VAL A 84 13.72 -4.76 -14.46
C VAL A 84 14.24 -4.57 -13.03
N GLN A 85 14.97 -3.47 -12.82
CA GLN A 85 15.46 -3.11 -11.51
C GLN A 85 14.96 -1.71 -11.17
N ILE A 86 14.52 -1.55 -9.93
CA ILE A 86 14.11 -0.25 -9.41
C ILE A 86 15.16 0.18 -8.40
N ALA A 87 15.79 1.29 -8.68
CA ALA A 87 16.90 1.78 -7.85
C ALA A 87 16.47 2.95 -6.98
#